data_d9a717895257dac2e7944fa8d4001fd0
#
_entry.id   d9a717895257dac2e7944fa8d4001fd0
#
_cell.length_a   1.000
_cell.length_b   1.000
_cell.length_c   1.000
_cell.angle_alpha   90.00
_cell.angle_beta   90.00
_cell.angle_gamma   90.00
#
_symmetry.space_group_name_H-M   'P 1'
#
loop_
_entity.id
_entity.type
_entity.pdbx_description
1 polymer ?
#
loop_
_entity_poly.entity_id
_entity_poly.type
_entity_poly.pdbx_seq_one_letter_code
_entity_poly.pdbx_strand_id
1 'polypeptide(L)'
;MKYNDDQRQQIKELLDSSPNFIEKPLFGENKPYYNTRLAREYLERYKELALELNRSNYLTKIYDLDLYKLKDSELQPLIEDYKEKEKTLQHQYIEAQQEIVKTINKVESARHRLLLTNYYLNNMPLTEIATKYHTDHSTIGCSYRAIKLNLKEALKQICIVLDGE
;
A
#
# COMPACT_ATOMS: atom_id res chain seq x y z
N MET A 1 33.51 19.51 3.44
CA MET A 1 32.89 20.65 4.14
C MET A 1 31.99 20.07 5.25
N LYS A 2 32.26 20.42 6.49
CA LYS A 2 31.39 20.05 7.63
C LYS A 2 30.44 21.22 7.88
N TYR A 3 29.15 20.98 7.80
CA TYR A 3 28.16 21.98 8.20
C TYR A 3 28.32 22.29 9.68
N ASN A 4 28.20 23.57 10.05
CA ASN A 4 28.20 23.97 11.45
C ASN A 4 26.84 23.63 12.09
N ASP A 5 26.77 23.66 13.43
CA ASP A 5 25.55 23.19 14.12
C ASP A 5 24.33 24.07 13.85
N ASP A 6 24.51 25.37 13.59
CA ASP A 6 23.43 26.28 13.19
C ASP A 6 22.84 25.93 11.82
N GLN A 7 23.68 25.54 10.87
CA GLN A 7 23.23 25.11 9.54
C GLN A 7 22.46 23.79 9.62
N ARG A 8 22.89 22.87 10.49
CA ARG A 8 22.17 21.60 10.73
C ARG A 8 20.81 21.84 11.38
N GLN A 9 20.73 22.81 12.30
CA GLN A 9 19.48 23.16 12.97
C GLN A 9 18.48 23.81 12.00
N GLN A 10 18.94 24.72 11.15
CA GLN A 10 18.11 25.32 10.09
C GLN A 10 17.60 24.29 9.08
N ILE A 11 18.44 23.33 8.69
CA ILE A 11 18.03 22.25 7.81
C ILE A 11 16.97 21.35 8.49
N LYS A 12 17.13 21.08 9.79
CA LYS A 12 16.18 20.29 10.56
C LYS A 12 14.83 21.00 10.72
N GLU A 13 14.83 22.29 11.00
CA GLU A 13 13.61 23.11 11.10
C GLU A 13 12.89 23.22 9.74
N LEU A 14 13.64 23.31 8.64
CA LEU A 14 13.08 23.25 7.27
C LEU A 14 12.48 21.89 6.93
N LEU A 15 13.08 20.80 7.39
CA LEU A 15 12.56 19.45 7.20
C LEU A 15 11.31 19.18 8.06
N ASP A 16 11.28 19.69 9.29
CA ASP A 16 10.17 19.52 10.24
C ASP A 16 8.96 20.41 9.91
N SER A 17 9.19 21.57 9.29
CA SER A 17 8.14 22.54 8.94
C SER A 17 7.45 22.28 7.60
N SER A 18 7.95 21.34 6.81
CA SER A 18 7.37 21.01 5.51
C SER A 18 7.29 19.49 5.33
N PRO A 19 6.14 18.86 5.63
CA PRO A 19 5.92 17.42 5.44
C PRO A 19 6.11 16.97 3.98
N ASN A 20 6.20 17.92 3.06
CA ASN A 20 6.45 17.72 1.64
C ASN A 20 7.77 18.32 1.18
N PHE A 21 8.81 18.35 2.06
CA PHE A 21 10.10 18.90 1.66
C PHE A 21 10.69 18.06 0.53
N ILE A 22 10.62 18.65 -0.63
CA ILE A 22 11.12 18.15 -1.90
C ILE A 22 12.58 18.60 -2.00
N GLU A 23 13.54 17.68 -1.89
CA GLU A 23 14.91 17.95 -2.35
C GLU A 23 14.83 18.37 -3.83
N LYS A 24 15.00 19.68 -4.09
CA LYS A 24 15.15 20.15 -5.47
C LYS A 24 16.39 19.47 -6.05
N PRO A 25 16.30 18.80 -7.19
CA PRO A 25 17.47 18.28 -7.87
C PRO A 25 18.40 19.45 -8.19
N LEU A 26 19.70 19.30 -7.88
CA LEU A 26 20.77 20.29 -8.10
C LEU A 26 20.99 20.65 -9.59
N PHE A 27 20.32 19.99 -10.50
CA PHE A 27 20.39 20.22 -11.93
C PHE A 27 19.01 20.36 -12.56
N GLY A 28 18.71 21.58 -12.86
CA GLY A 28 17.75 22.19 -13.75
C GLY A 28 16.76 21.29 -14.50
N GLU A 29 15.68 20.91 -13.89
CA GLU A 29 14.35 20.81 -14.46
C GLU A 29 13.35 20.88 -13.31
N ASN A 30 12.41 21.85 -13.34
CA ASN A 30 11.34 22.02 -12.36
C ASN A 30 10.29 20.89 -12.44
N LYS A 31 10.71 19.63 -12.37
CA LYS A 31 9.79 18.50 -12.26
C LYS A 31 9.48 18.29 -10.78
N PRO A 32 8.22 18.32 -10.37
CA PRO A 32 7.85 18.06 -8.98
C PRO A 32 8.38 16.69 -8.56
N TYR A 33 9.08 16.65 -7.44
CA TYR A 33 9.56 15.39 -6.86
C TYR A 33 8.43 14.77 -6.05
N TYR A 34 7.84 13.70 -6.57
CA TYR A 34 6.79 12.97 -5.86
C TYR A 34 7.39 11.96 -4.90
N ASN A 35 7.01 12.04 -3.63
CA ASN A 35 7.38 11.04 -2.64
C ASN A 35 6.56 9.75 -2.84
N THR A 36 7.03 8.89 -3.74
CA THR A 36 6.38 7.62 -4.06
C THR A 36 6.32 6.65 -2.88
N ARG A 37 6.99 6.95 -1.76
CA ARG A 37 6.93 6.17 -0.53
C ARG A 37 5.54 6.26 0.10
N LEU A 38 4.98 7.47 0.22
CA LEU A 38 3.64 7.69 0.78
C LEU A 38 2.57 6.97 -0.06
N ALA A 39 2.67 7.08 -1.39
CA ALA A 39 1.76 6.35 -2.29
C ALA A 39 1.84 4.83 -2.11
N ARG A 40 3.05 4.30 -1.87
CA ARG A 40 3.25 2.88 -1.61
C ARG A 40 2.64 2.47 -0.28
N GLU A 41 2.94 3.17 0.81
CA GLU A 41 2.40 2.92 2.14
C GLU A 41 0.86 2.96 2.12
N TYR A 42 0.28 3.95 1.41
CA TYR A 42 -1.16 4.04 1.21
C TYR A 42 -1.75 2.80 0.52
N LEU A 43 -1.13 2.34 -0.57
CA LEU A 43 -1.59 1.18 -1.33
C LEU A 43 -1.33 -0.16 -0.61
N GLU A 44 -0.39 -0.22 0.32
CA GLU A 44 -0.04 -1.44 1.07
C GLU A 44 -0.84 -1.59 2.38
N ARG A 45 -1.49 -0.52 2.86
CA ARG A 45 -2.20 -0.52 4.16
C ARG A 45 -3.22 -1.65 4.33
N TYR A 46 -3.89 -2.08 3.26
CA TYR A 46 -4.88 -3.16 3.33
C TYR A 46 -4.23 -4.54 3.53
N LYS A 47 -2.95 -4.71 3.18
CA LYS A 47 -2.23 -5.98 3.37
C LYS A 47 -2.04 -6.29 4.85
N GLU A 48 -1.78 -5.29 5.66
CA GLU A 48 -1.68 -5.43 7.11
C GLU A 48 -3.01 -5.87 7.70
N LEU A 49 -4.11 -5.21 7.30
CA LEU A 49 -5.46 -5.61 7.69
C LEU A 49 -5.80 -7.03 7.24
N ALA A 50 -5.39 -7.44 6.04
CA ALA A 50 -5.58 -8.80 5.55
C ALA A 50 -4.82 -9.84 6.40
N LEU A 51 -3.59 -9.52 6.82
CA LEU A 51 -2.80 -10.38 7.70
C LEU A 51 -3.43 -10.51 9.09
N GLU A 52 -3.89 -9.40 9.67
CA GLU A 52 -4.58 -9.40 10.96
C GLU A 52 -5.91 -10.17 10.88
N LEU A 53 -6.68 -9.98 9.82
CA LEU A 53 -7.93 -10.71 9.59
C LEU A 53 -7.68 -12.22 9.47
N ASN A 54 -6.67 -12.64 8.71
CA ASN A 54 -6.31 -14.05 8.59
C ASN A 54 -5.86 -14.65 9.93
N ARG A 55 -5.11 -13.88 10.74
CA ARG A 55 -4.70 -14.30 12.09
C ARG A 55 -5.92 -14.43 13.00
N SER A 56 -6.83 -13.48 12.99
CA SER A 56 -8.06 -13.50 13.77
C SER A 56 -8.93 -14.70 13.41
N ASN A 57 -9.17 -14.92 12.12
CA ASN A 57 -9.90 -16.09 11.60
C ASN A 57 -9.29 -17.43 12.06
N TYR A 58 -7.97 -17.51 12.08
CA TYR A 58 -7.27 -18.71 12.54
C TYR A 58 -7.48 -18.95 14.05
N LEU A 59 -7.38 -17.90 14.86
CA LEU A 59 -7.61 -17.98 16.31
C LEU A 59 -9.06 -18.35 16.62
N THR A 60 -10.03 -17.71 15.95
CA THR A 60 -11.46 -18.03 16.11
C THR A 60 -11.73 -19.51 15.83
N LYS A 61 -11.15 -20.07 14.77
CA LYS A 61 -11.29 -21.50 14.45
C LYS A 61 -10.70 -22.41 15.51
N ILE A 62 -9.54 -22.08 16.08
CA ILE A 62 -8.93 -22.86 17.17
C ILE A 62 -9.84 -22.83 18.38
N TYR A 63 -10.30 -21.66 18.80
CA TYR A 63 -11.16 -21.53 19.98
C TYR A 63 -12.51 -22.21 19.79
N ASP A 64 -13.13 -22.14 18.63
CA ASP A 64 -14.36 -22.89 18.32
C ASP A 64 -14.16 -24.42 18.45
N LEU A 65 -12.98 -24.94 18.01
CA LEU A 65 -12.64 -26.35 18.17
C LEU A 65 -12.43 -26.76 19.63
N ASP A 66 -11.76 -25.91 20.40
CA ASP A 66 -11.48 -26.17 21.82
C ASP A 66 -12.77 -26.10 22.66
N LEU A 67 -13.65 -25.15 22.37
CA LEU A 67 -15.00 -25.07 22.96
C LEU A 67 -15.79 -26.34 22.72
N TYR A 68 -15.79 -26.84 21.49
CA TYR A 68 -16.51 -28.07 21.14
C TYR A 68 -15.99 -29.27 21.93
N LYS A 69 -14.69 -29.34 22.17
CA LYS A 69 -14.03 -30.43 22.92
C LYS A 69 -14.22 -30.32 24.43
N LEU A 70 -14.11 -29.10 24.98
CA LEU A 70 -14.01 -28.87 26.42
C LEU A 70 -15.35 -28.55 27.08
N LYS A 71 -16.37 -28.18 26.32
CA LYS A 71 -17.68 -27.70 26.84
C LYS A 71 -17.53 -26.61 27.90
N ASP A 72 -16.48 -25.81 27.78
CA ASP A 72 -16.09 -24.85 28.80
C ASP A 72 -16.82 -23.53 28.58
N SER A 73 -17.77 -23.21 29.49
CA SER A 73 -18.58 -21.98 29.42
C SER A 73 -17.75 -20.70 29.68
N GLU A 74 -16.55 -20.82 30.28
CA GLU A 74 -15.71 -19.67 30.59
C GLU A 74 -15.00 -19.10 29.34
N LEU A 75 -14.81 -19.92 28.30
CA LEU A 75 -14.20 -19.50 27.04
C LEU A 75 -15.18 -18.78 26.10
N GLN A 76 -16.48 -18.92 26.34
CA GLN A 76 -17.51 -18.37 25.45
C GLN A 76 -17.44 -16.85 25.29
N PRO A 77 -17.28 -16.05 26.36
CA PRO A 77 -17.14 -14.60 26.24
C PRO A 77 -15.91 -14.17 25.45
N LEU A 78 -14.79 -14.92 25.58
CA LEU A 78 -13.56 -14.68 24.86
C LEU A 78 -13.74 -14.89 23.34
N ILE A 79 -14.46 -15.93 22.97
CA ILE A 79 -14.74 -16.25 21.58
C ILE A 79 -15.67 -15.21 20.95
N GLU A 80 -16.67 -14.73 21.68
CA GLU A 80 -17.56 -13.67 21.23
C GLU A 80 -16.77 -12.38 20.97
N ASP A 81 -15.84 -12.01 21.85
CA ASP A 81 -14.95 -10.85 21.67
C ASP A 81 -14.07 -11.01 20.40
N TYR A 82 -13.50 -12.19 20.18
CA TYR A 82 -12.73 -12.46 18.96
C TYR A 82 -13.58 -12.38 17.69
N LYS A 83 -14.82 -12.90 17.72
CA LYS A 83 -15.74 -12.83 16.58
C LYS A 83 -16.17 -11.39 16.26
N GLU A 84 -16.34 -10.55 17.27
CA GLU A 84 -16.64 -9.13 17.09
C GLU A 84 -15.44 -8.36 16.51
N LYS A 85 -14.24 -8.61 17.02
CA LYS A 85 -13.01 -8.08 16.46
C LYS A 85 -12.82 -8.49 15.00
N GLU A 86 -13.08 -9.74 14.67
CA GLU A 86 -13.00 -10.26 13.30
C GLU A 86 -13.95 -9.52 12.35
N LYS A 87 -15.20 -9.29 12.76
CA LYS A 87 -16.17 -8.50 11.97
C LYS A 87 -15.69 -7.07 11.74
N THR A 88 -15.13 -6.45 12.78
CA THR A 88 -14.59 -5.09 12.69
C THR A 88 -13.42 -5.03 11.72
N LEU A 89 -12.46 -5.95 11.82
CA LEU A 89 -11.33 -6.06 10.90
C LEU A 89 -11.78 -6.33 9.47
N GLN A 90 -12.77 -7.18 9.28
CA GLN A 90 -13.34 -7.47 7.96
C GLN A 90 -13.95 -6.21 7.33
N HIS A 91 -14.67 -5.41 8.09
CA HIS A 91 -15.24 -4.15 7.62
C HIS A 91 -14.14 -3.17 7.22
N GLN A 92 -13.14 -2.95 8.10
CA GLN A 92 -12.01 -2.08 7.82
C GLN A 92 -11.20 -2.52 6.58
N TYR A 93 -11.02 -3.83 6.40
CA TYR A 93 -10.36 -4.38 5.23
C TYR A 93 -11.13 -4.08 3.94
N ILE A 94 -12.44 -4.28 3.94
CA ILE A 94 -13.31 -4.00 2.78
C ILE A 94 -13.30 -2.51 2.45
N GLU A 95 -13.42 -1.64 3.45
CA GLU A 95 -13.37 -0.19 3.26
C GLU A 95 -12.03 0.26 2.67
N ALA A 96 -10.91 -0.18 3.26
CA ALA A 96 -9.59 0.13 2.76
C ALA A 96 -9.38 -0.34 1.32
N GLN A 97 -9.85 -1.54 0.98
CA GLN A 97 -9.79 -2.07 -0.38
C GLN A 97 -10.61 -1.22 -1.36
N GLN A 98 -11.83 -0.83 -0.97
CA GLN A 98 -12.69 0.00 -1.81
C GLN A 98 -12.08 1.39 -2.06
N GLU A 99 -11.49 2.02 -1.05
CA GLU A 99 -10.81 3.30 -1.19
C GLU A 99 -9.61 3.20 -2.14
N ILE A 100 -8.78 2.16 -1.99
CA ILE A 100 -7.64 1.93 -2.87
C ILE A 100 -8.10 1.74 -4.32
N VAL A 101 -9.16 0.96 -4.54
CA VAL A 101 -9.76 0.77 -5.88
C VAL A 101 -10.23 2.11 -6.46
N LYS A 102 -10.93 2.93 -5.66
CA LYS A 102 -11.39 4.27 -6.08
C LYS A 102 -10.19 5.16 -6.47
N THR A 103 -9.14 5.17 -5.65
CA THR A 103 -7.93 5.96 -5.91
C THR A 103 -7.20 5.48 -7.16
N ILE A 104 -7.02 4.17 -7.36
CA ILE A 104 -6.43 3.61 -8.58
C ILE A 104 -7.25 4.00 -9.81
N ASN A 105 -8.57 3.99 -9.72
CA ASN A 105 -9.45 4.33 -10.85
C ASN A 105 -9.35 5.81 -11.26
N LYS A 106 -8.90 6.71 -10.40
CA LYS A 106 -8.63 8.12 -10.73
C LYS A 106 -7.33 8.32 -11.52
N VAL A 107 -6.45 7.32 -11.58
CA VAL A 107 -5.23 7.37 -12.39
C VAL A 107 -5.60 7.40 -13.87
N GLU A 108 -5.10 8.39 -14.63
CA GLU A 108 -5.49 8.61 -16.03
C GLU A 108 -5.13 7.42 -16.94
N SER A 109 -3.92 6.90 -16.82
CA SER A 109 -3.41 5.83 -17.66
C SER A 109 -4.05 4.48 -17.31
N ALA A 110 -4.83 3.91 -18.22
CA ALA A 110 -5.39 2.56 -18.08
C ALA A 110 -4.32 1.49 -17.81
N ARG A 111 -3.15 1.65 -18.42
CA ARG A 111 -1.98 0.80 -18.24
C ARG A 111 -1.45 0.87 -16.81
N HIS A 112 -1.33 2.06 -16.25
CA HIS A 112 -0.89 2.26 -14.87
C HIS A 112 -1.93 1.72 -13.89
N ARG A 113 -3.24 1.91 -14.13
CA ARG A 113 -4.31 1.30 -13.33
C ARG A 113 -4.18 -0.21 -13.28
N LEU A 114 -4.02 -0.85 -14.45
CA LEU A 114 -3.87 -2.31 -14.53
C LEU A 114 -2.62 -2.81 -13.79
N LEU A 115 -1.49 -2.09 -13.92
CA LEU A 115 -0.25 -2.43 -13.22
C LEU A 115 -0.40 -2.31 -11.70
N LEU A 116 -1.00 -1.23 -11.21
CA LEU A 116 -1.26 -1.01 -9.78
C LEU A 116 -2.21 -2.08 -9.23
N THR A 117 -3.29 -2.39 -9.94
CA THR A 117 -4.25 -3.43 -9.56
C THR A 117 -3.57 -4.79 -9.45
N ASN A 118 -2.81 -5.20 -10.46
CA ASN A 118 -2.13 -6.49 -10.44
C ASN A 118 -1.09 -6.58 -9.32
N TYR A 119 -0.31 -5.53 -9.12
CA TYR A 119 0.77 -5.56 -8.14
C TYR A 119 0.26 -5.40 -6.70
N TYR A 120 -0.64 -4.44 -6.45
CA TYR A 120 -1.10 -4.14 -5.09
C TYR A 120 -2.34 -4.92 -4.67
N LEU A 121 -3.37 -5.04 -5.50
CA LEU A 121 -4.61 -5.71 -5.13
C LEU A 121 -4.55 -7.22 -5.37
N ASN A 122 -3.99 -7.66 -6.49
CA ASN A 122 -3.88 -9.08 -6.82
C ASN A 122 -2.60 -9.73 -6.27
N ASN A 123 -1.72 -8.96 -5.58
CA ASN A 123 -0.43 -9.42 -5.03
C ASN A 123 0.47 -10.13 -6.04
N MET A 124 0.35 -9.79 -7.32
CA MET A 124 1.12 -10.42 -8.39
C MET A 124 2.56 -9.88 -8.39
N PRO A 125 3.60 -10.72 -8.33
CA PRO A 125 4.98 -10.26 -8.36
C PRO A 125 5.32 -9.61 -9.70
N LEU A 126 6.23 -8.61 -9.69
CA LEU A 126 6.60 -7.88 -10.91
C LEU A 126 7.18 -8.77 -12.03
N THR A 127 7.80 -9.88 -11.67
CA THR A 127 8.31 -10.88 -12.61
C THR A 127 7.18 -11.57 -13.37
N GLU A 128 6.11 -11.94 -12.66
CA GLU A 128 4.91 -12.54 -13.24
C GLU A 128 4.16 -11.54 -14.12
N ILE A 129 4.02 -10.30 -13.64
CA ILE A 129 3.44 -9.21 -14.43
C ILE A 129 4.22 -9.02 -15.72
N ALA A 130 5.57 -9.00 -15.67
CA ALA A 130 6.42 -8.85 -16.84
C ALA A 130 6.19 -10.00 -17.86
N THR A 131 6.09 -11.23 -17.38
CA THR A 131 5.83 -12.40 -18.23
C THR A 131 4.45 -12.30 -18.88
N LYS A 132 3.41 -11.98 -18.11
CA LYS A 132 2.04 -11.83 -18.59
C LYS A 132 1.93 -10.76 -19.69
N TYR A 133 2.54 -9.60 -19.47
CA TYR A 133 2.54 -8.55 -20.48
C TYR A 133 3.40 -8.87 -21.71
N HIS A 134 4.36 -9.77 -21.58
CA HIS A 134 5.14 -10.24 -22.74
C HIS A 134 4.30 -11.13 -23.65
N THR A 135 3.48 -12.02 -23.08
CA THR A 135 2.65 -12.94 -23.82
C THR A 135 1.46 -12.27 -24.52
N ASP A 136 0.93 -11.20 -23.93
CA ASP A 136 -0.27 -10.52 -24.45
C ASP A 136 0.02 -9.54 -25.61
N HIS A 137 1.20 -9.61 -26.23
CA HIS A 137 1.62 -8.72 -27.34
C HIS A 137 1.41 -7.21 -27.07
N SER A 138 1.22 -6.84 -25.81
CA SER A 138 1.07 -5.44 -25.47
C SER A 138 2.40 -4.73 -25.68
N THR A 139 2.38 -3.61 -26.39
CA THR A 139 3.50 -2.73 -26.75
C THR A 139 4.26 -2.13 -25.57
N ILE A 140 4.10 -2.72 -24.40
CA ILE A 140 4.76 -2.31 -23.18
C ILE A 140 6.09 -3.06 -23.15
N GLY A 141 7.19 -2.32 -23.17
CA GLY A 141 8.50 -2.90 -22.95
C GLY A 141 8.45 -3.93 -21.81
N CYS A 142 8.50 -5.19 -22.19
CA CYS A 142 8.14 -6.34 -21.34
C CYS A 142 9.28 -6.76 -20.43
N SER A 143 10.36 -5.98 -20.34
CA SER A 143 11.44 -6.26 -19.42
C SER A 143 11.03 -5.91 -17.98
N TYR A 144 11.49 -6.69 -17.03
CA TYR A 144 11.32 -6.40 -15.59
C TYR A 144 11.72 -4.96 -15.25
N ARG A 145 12.79 -4.43 -15.87
CA ARG A 145 13.23 -3.05 -15.69
C ARG A 145 12.17 -2.04 -16.16
N ALA A 146 11.56 -2.28 -17.32
CA ALA A 146 10.51 -1.42 -17.86
C ALA A 146 9.26 -1.42 -16.97
N ILE A 147 8.84 -2.59 -16.47
CA ILE A 147 7.71 -2.71 -15.52
C ILE A 147 8.01 -1.94 -14.23
N LYS A 148 9.24 -2.04 -13.69
CA LYS A 148 9.64 -1.31 -12.49
C LYS A 148 9.62 0.20 -12.69
N LEU A 149 10.03 0.69 -13.85
CA LEU A 149 9.95 2.12 -14.21
C LEU A 149 8.48 2.57 -14.34
N ASN A 150 7.65 1.78 -15.02
CA ASN A 150 6.21 2.07 -15.15
C ASN A 150 5.52 2.07 -13.79
N LEU A 151 5.89 1.19 -12.87
CA LEU A 151 5.36 1.20 -11.50
C LEU A 151 5.73 2.50 -10.77
N LYS A 152 6.98 2.97 -10.93
CA LYS A 152 7.39 4.24 -10.35
C LYS A 152 6.58 5.42 -10.90
N GLU A 153 6.31 5.45 -12.20
CA GLU A 153 5.48 6.49 -12.81
C GLU A 153 4.01 6.38 -12.36
N ALA A 154 3.48 5.16 -12.25
CA ALA A 154 2.14 4.92 -11.72
C ALA A 154 1.99 5.41 -10.27
N LEU A 155 3.00 5.20 -9.42
CA LEU A 155 3.02 5.70 -8.04
C LEU A 155 3.06 7.22 -7.97
N LYS A 156 3.74 7.91 -8.90
CA LYS A 156 3.68 9.37 -8.98
C LYS A 156 2.26 9.87 -9.29
N GLN A 157 1.53 9.17 -10.17
CA GLN A 157 0.13 9.51 -10.45
C GLN A 157 -0.76 9.31 -9.22
N ILE A 158 -0.52 8.29 -8.41
CA ILE A 158 -1.20 8.12 -7.12
C ILE A 158 -0.90 9.30 -6.18
N CYS A 159 0.37 9.77 -6.09
CA CYS A 159 0.67 10.97 -5.29
C CYS A 159 -0.17 12.17 -5.74
N ILE A 160 -0.28 12.42 -7.05
CA ILE A 160 -1.08 13.53 -7.59
C ILE A 160 -2.55 13.38 -7.21
N VAL A 161 -3.10 12.17 -7.27
CA VAL A 161 -4.49 11.89 -6.89
C VAL A 161 -4.72 12.17 -5.40
N LEU A 162 -3.78 11.74 -4.53
CA LEU A 162 -3.88 11.94 -3.09
C LEU A 162 -3.66 13.40 -2.67
N ASP A 163 -2.81 14.15 -3.37
CA ASP A 163 -2.56 15.58 -3.11
C ASP A 163 -3.73 16.46 -3.59
N GLY A 164 -4.61 15.95 -4.44
CA GLY A 164 -5.77 16.66 -4.99
C GLY A 164 -7.08 16.41 -4.23
N GLU A 165 -7.06 15.56 -3.22
CA GLU A 165 -8.19 15.30 -2.30
C GLU A 165 -8.09 16.19 -1.05
#